data_c09a7299058d85353accdb2ec6b33daf
#
_entry.id   c09a7299058d85353accdb2ec6b33daf
#
_cell.length_a   1.000
_cell.length_b   1.000
_cell.length_c   1.000
_cell.angle_alpha   90.00
_cell.angle_beta   90.00
_cell.angle_gamma   90.00
#
_symmetry.space_group_name_H-M   'P 1'
#
loop_
_entity.id
_entity.type
_entity.pdbx_description
1 polymer ?
#
loop_
_entity_poly.entity_id
_entity_poly.type
_entity_poly.pdbx_seq_one_letter_code
_entity_poly.pdbx_strand_id
1 'polypeptide(L)'
;MKKKKRIWLYSLIAIILLVAGYIGYVFCTYYRLPDKLTLEVEQNGEHSYFKDEFKVSTGTYYTAMTYNIGFGAYREDFSFFMDGGKYSQAKDKETVIAGVCEMAELTRLMGADFIMMQEVDIDGTRSHHVNELELINQFIKGYYYVFAQNYDSPFLFFPPWEPHGANTSGLVTFSRANVTDTMRRSLPISESLSKFVDLDRCYSIVRIPVENGKELCLYNVHLTAYGGNDEVRKGQLSMLYNDMETDYKAGNYVICGGDFNHNLKEEEDENAPEWAYPFPRETLPEGFRMAVDEAKEAADVDHNTCRSAQTPYEEGTTYTVTLDGFIVSDNVTVNYYLNADWGYRFSDHDPVMMQFLLK
;
A
#
# COMPACT_ATOMS: atom_id res chain seq x y z
N MET A 1 -22.72 53.91 7.86
CA MET A 1 -23.24 52.67 7.26
C MET A 1 -22.65 52.31 5.87
N LYS A 2 -22.58 53.22 4.90
CA LYS A 2 -22.07 52.92 3.53
C LYS A 2 -20.60 52.43 3.51
N LYS A 3 -19.69 52.96 4.35
CA LYS A 3 -18.27 52.57 4.38
C LYS A 3 -18.08 51.14 4.92
N LYS A 4 -18.82 50.73 5.96
CA LYS A 4 -18.79 49.35 6.50
C LYS A 4 -19.30 48.32 5.46
N LYS A 5 -20.39 48.65 4.73
CA LYS A 5 -20.92 47.77 3.65
C LYS A 5 -19.89 47.55 2.53
N ARG A 6 -19.11 48.59 2.16
CA ARG A 6 -18.04 48.46 1.15
C ARG A 6 -16.89 47.58 1.63
N ILE A 7 -16.49 47.72 2.89
CA ILE A 7 -15.43 46.85 3.48
C ILE A 7 -15.87 45.40 3.46
N TRP A 8 -17.10 45.10 3.90
CA TRP A 8 -17.65 43.75 3.84
C TRP A 8 -17.69 43.20 2.41
N LEU A 9 -18.09 44.00 1.42
CA LEU A 9 -18.10 43.60 0.02
C LEU A 9 -16.69 43.27 -0.51
N TYR A 10 -15.70 44.12 -0.21
CA TYR A 10 -14.32 43.87 -0.62
C TYR A 10 -13.72 42.63 0.06
N SER A 11 -14.01 42.45 1.36
CA SER A 11 -13.59 41.21 2.07
C SER A 11 -14.20 39.95 1.46
N LEU A 12 -15.48 39.98 1.12
CA LEU A 12 -16.16 38.88 0.46
C LEU A 12 -15.56 38.58 -0.93
N ILE A 13 -15.31 39.61 -1.73
CA ILE A 13 -14.67 39.49 -3.04
C ILE A 13 -13.26 38.87 -2.88
N ALA A 14 -12.47 39.33 -1.91
CA ALA A 14 -11.14 38.82 -1.66
C ALA A 14 -11.18 37.34 -1.27
N ILE A 15 -12.11 36.89 -0.42
CA ILE A 15 -12.31 35.49 -0.07
C ILE A 15 -12.69 34.67 -1.30
N ILE A 16 -13.63 35.14 -2.12
CA ILE A 16 -14.03 34.45 -3.36
C ILE A 16 -12.82 34.28 -4.30
N LEU A 17 -11.99 35.31 -4.46
CA LEU A 17 -10.81 35.25 -5.31
C LEU A 17 -9.76 34.29 -4.76
N LEU A 18 -9.57 34.22 -3.43
CA LEU A 18 -8.69 33.26 -2.80
C LEU A 18 -9.16 31.82 -3.01
N VAL A 19 -10.46 31.56 -2.81
CA VAL A 19 -11.05 30.23 -3.03
C VAL A 19 -10.96 29.85 -4.52
N ALA A 20 -11.30 30.75 -5.43
CA ALA A 20 -11.19 30.49 -6.86
C ALA A 20 -9.73 30.25 -7.29
N GLY A 21 -8.78 31.02 -6.72
CA GLY A 21 -7.36 30.82 -6.96
C GLY A 21 -6.86 29.47 -6.46
N TYR A 22 -7.31 29.03 -5.28
CA TYR A 22 -6.99 27.72 -4.73
C TYR A 22 -7.58 26.57 -5.58
N ILE A 23 -8.84 26.70 -5.96
CA ILE A 23 -9.47 25.71 -6.87
C ILE A 23 -8.68 25.66 -8.20
N GLY A 24 -8.34 26.82 -8.77
CA GLY A 24 -7.51 26.87 -9.98
C GLY A 24 -6.13 26.21 -9.79
N TYR A 25 -5.50 26.42 -8.62
CA TYR A 25 -4.25 25.76 -8.27
C TYR A 25 -4.41 24.23 -8.27
N VAL A 26 -5.42 23.68 -7.56
CA VAL A 26 -5.65 22.23 -7.49
C VAL A 26 -5.88 21.63 -8.89
N PHE A 27 -6.68 22.29 -9.73
CA PHE A 27 -6.93 21.83 -11.11
C PHE A 27 -5.69 21.90 -12.00
N CYS A 28 -4.86 22.93 -11.87
CA CYS A 28 -3.67 23.14 -12.70
C CYS A 28 -2.49 22.25 -12.26
N THR A 29 -2.44 21.84 -11.00
CA THR A 29 -1.38 20.97 -10.46
C THR A 29 -1.74 19.50 -10.50
N TYR A 30 -3.00 19.15 -10.77
CA TYR A 30 -3.43 17.77 -10.88
C TYR A 30 -2.73 17.07 -12.04
N TYR A 31 -2.09 15.97 -11.72
CA TYR A 31 -1.35 15.13 -12.66
C TYR A 31 -1.51 13.66 -12.29
N ARG A 32 -1.69 12.81 -13.29
CA ARG A 32 -1.66 11.35 -13.13
C ARG A 32 -0.55 10.76 -13.98
N LEU A 33 0.19 9.83 -13.42
CA LEU A 33 1.15 9.04 -14.17
C LEU A 33 0.44 8.16 -15.22
N PRO A 34 1.04 8.00 -16.42
CA PRO A 34 0.45 7.16 -17.46
C PRO A 34 0.34 5.70 -17.02
N ASP A 35 -0.62 4.98 -17.61
CA ASP A 35 -0.69 3.51 -17.47
C ASP A 35 0.48 2.83 -18.22
N LYS A 36 0.85 1.63 -17.76
CA LYS A 36 1.94 0.81 -18.34
C LYS A 36 3.31 1.52 -18.35
N LEU A 37 3.58 2.25 -17.27
CA LEU A 37 4.86 2.90 -17.09
C LEU A 37 5.89 1.86 -16.61
N THR A 38 7.01 1.73 -17.32
CA THR A 38 8.17 0.98 -16.84
C THR A 38 8.81 1.71 -15.67
N LEU A 39 9.08 1.01 -14.59
CA LEU A 39 9.67 1.54 -13.37
C LEU A 39 11.18 1.27 -13.36
N GLU A 40 11.94 2.18 -12.74
CA GLU A 40 13.35 1.99 -12.54
C GLU A 40 13.61 0.91 -11.50
N VAL A 41 14.57 0.03 -11.79
CA VAL A 41 15.06 -0.97 -10.83
C VAL A 41 16.31 -0.41 -10.19
N GLU A 42 16.23 -0.20 -8.89
CA GLU A 42 17.36 0.27 -8.10
C GLU A 42 17.89 -0.87 -7.21
N GLN A 43 19.09 -0.67 -6.64
CA GLN A 43 19.71 -1.65 -5.75
C GLN A 43 20.27 -0.96 -4.51
N ASN A 44 19.95 -1.50 -3.34
CA ASN A 44 20.42 -0.96 -2.08
C ASN A 44 21.61 -1.74 -1.51
N GLY A 45 22.81 -1.24 -1.76
CA GLY A 45 24.07 -1.83 -1.28
C GLY A 45 24.75 -2.74 -2.30
N GLU A 46 25.95 -3.24 -1.95
CA GLU A 46 26.70 -4.13 -2.80
C GLU A 46 26.16 -5.58 -2.71
N HIS A 47 26.13 -6.31 -3.84
CA HIS A 47 25.84 -7.74 -3.92
C HIS A 47 26.68 -8.62 -2.94
N SER A 48 27.78 -8.10 -2.45
CA SER A 48 28.65 -8.78 -1.50
C SER A 48 28.00 -9.10 -0.14
N TYR A 49 26.80 -8.57 0.15
CA TYR A 49 26.05 -8.94 1.35
C TYR A 49 25.55 -10.40 1.29
N PHE A 50 25.22 -10.89 0.07
CA PHE A 50 24.93 -12.30 -0.17
C PHE A 50 26.04 -12.85 -1.05
N LYS A 51 26.81 -13.83 -0.56
CA LYS A 51 28.01 -14.38 -1.20
C LYS A 51 27.76 -15.00 -2.58
N ASP A 52 26.50 -15.35 -2.89
CA ASP A 52 26.08 -15.99 -4.13
C ASP A 52 24.92 -15.21 -4.76
N GLU A 53 24.84 -15.22 -6.08
CA GLU A 53 23.72 -14.68 -6.84
C GLU A 53 22.44 -15.43 -6.46
N PHE A 54 21.44 -14.69 -5.93
CA PHE A 54 20.15 -15.27 -5.52
C PHE A 54 19.32 -15.58 -6.77
N LYS A 55 19.15 -16.87 -7.07
CA LYS A 55 18.36 -17.34 -8.20
C LYS A 55 17.07 -17.98 -7.74
N VAL A 56 16.00 -17.77 -8.51
CA VAL A 56 14.72 -18.40 -8.25
C VAL A 56 14.59 -19.68 -9.06
N SER A 57 14.30 -20.79 -8.37
CA SER A 57 14.13 -22.11 -8.96
C SER A 57 12.86 -22.80 -8.45
N THR A 58 12.38 -23.81 -9.16
CA THR A 58 11.25 -24.63 -8.71
C THR A 58 11.68 -25.57 -7.58
N GLY A 59 10.74 -25.93 -6.71
CA GLY A 59 10.99 -26.84 -5.60
C GLY A 59 11.81 -26.26 -4.43
N THR A 60 12.19 -24.99 -4.49
CA THR A 60 12.88 -24.28 -3.41
C THR A 60 11.89 -23.39 -2.65
N TYR A 61 12.03 -23.35 -1.32
CA TYR A 61 11.21 -22.47 -0.48
C TYR A 61 11.74 -21.05 -0.49
N TYR A 62 10.82 -20.11 -0.65
CA TYR A 62 11.02 -18.67 -0.59
C TYR A 62 10.00 -18.06 0.36
N THR A 63 10.28 -16.84 0.80
CA THR A 63 9.40 -16.06 1.68
C THR A 63 8.98 -14.75 1.03
N ALA A 64 7.70 -14.42 1.13
CA ALA A 64 7.15 -13.12 0.73
C ALA A 64 6.47 -12.46 1.93
N MET A 65 6.60 -11.15 2.03
CA MET A 65 5.97 -10.32 3.05
C MET A 65 5.24 -9.15 2.40
N THR A 66 4.07 -8.78 2.92
CA THR A 66 3.39 -7.51 2.60
C THR A 66 3.17 -6.69 3.84
N TYR A 67 3.29 -5.36 3.72
CA TYR A 67 3.11 -4.45 4.84
C TYR A 67 2.75 -3.03 4.37
N ASN A 68 1.55 -2.56 4.74
CA ASN A 68 1.17 -1.16 4.64
C ASN A 68 1.79 -0.41 5.84
N ILE A 69 2.70 0.53 5.60
CA ILE A 69 3.45 1.23 6.66
C ILE A 69 2.79 2.52 7.16
N GLY A 70 1.61 2.88 6.61
CA GLY A 70 0.83 4.03 7.07
C GLY A 70 1.60 5.34 7.09
N PHE A 71 2.42 5.62 6.07
CA PHE A 71 3.31 6.81 5.98
C PHE A 71 4.01 7.16 7.32
N GLY A 72 4.41 6.16 8.09
CA GLY A 72 5.15 6.30 9.34
C GLY A 72 4.42 7.04 10.48
N ALA A 73 3.11 7.30 10.35
CA ALA A 73 2.35 8.13 11.28
C ALA A 73 1.51 7.33 12.28
N TYR A 74 0.99 6.16 11.90
CA TYR A 74 -0.08 5.46 12.63
C TYR A 74 0.43 4.64 13.83
N ARG A 75 1.19 5.26 14.71
CA ARG A 75 1.50 4.64 16.01
C ARG A 75 0.23 4.43 16.84
N GLU A 76 0.30 3.64 17.90
CA GLU A 76 -0.84 3.29 18.75
C GLU A 76 -1.68 4.49 19.22
N ASP A 77 -1.04 5.66 19.47
CA ASP A 77 -1.68 6.89 19.95
C ASP A 77 -2.22 7.79 18.84
N PHE A 78 -2.10 7.38 17.57
CA PHE A 78 -2.55 8.15 16.41
C PHE A 78 -4.00 7.82 16.03
N SER A 79 -4.74 8.84 15.59
CA SER A 79 -6.05 8.71 14.97
C SER A 79 -6.18 9.65 13.77
N PHE A 80 -6.72 9.17 12.66
CA PHE A 80 -6.69 9.88 11.39
C PHE A 80 -7.96 10.67 11.13
N PHE A 81 -7.83 11.92 10.70
CA PHE A 81 -8.96 12.83 10.54
C PHE A 81 -9.97 12.39 9.47
N MET A 82 -9.53 11.69 8.43
CA MET A 82 -10.45 11.17 7.40
C MET A 82 -11.32 10.02 7.91
N ASP A 83 -10.85 9.27 8.91
CA ASP A 83 -11.61 8.22 9.60
C ASP A 83 -12.48 8.78 10.73
N GLY A 84 -12.52 10.09 10.89
CA GLY A 84 -13.23 10.76 12.00
C GLY A 84 -12.36 10.98 13.23
N GLY A 85 -11.06 10.68 13.15
CA GLY A 85 -10.08 10.94 14.18
C GLY A 85 -9.59 12.39 14.21
N LYS A 86 -8.39 12.61 14.75
CA LYS A 86 -7.93 13.95 15.12
C LYS A 86 -6.84 14.52 14.21
N TYR A 87 -5.85 13.72 13.82
CA TYR A 87 -4.61 14.20 13.21
C TYR A 87 -4.64 14.05 11.70
N SER A 88 -4.01 14.97 10.99
CA SER A 88 -3.82 14.90 9.54
C SER A 88 -2.36 14.67 9.15
N GLN A 89 -1.46 14.79 10.12
CA GLN A 89 -0.02 14.59 9.99
C GLN A 89 0.47 13.71 11.14
N ALA A 90 1.61 13.07 10.96
CA ALA A 90 2.34 12.43 12.04
C ALA A 90 2.63 13.44 13.16
N LYS A 91 2.84 12.95 14.37
CA LYS A 91 3.04 13.80 15.56
C LYS A 91 4.21 14.79 15.42
N ASP A 92 5.32 14.31 14.92
CA ASP A 92 6.54 15.07 14.65
C ASP A 92 7.50 14.24 13.78
N LYS A 93 8.54 14.89 13.25
CA LYS A 93 9.55 14.27 12.40
C LYS A 93 10.31 13.14 13.09
N GLU A 94 10.64 13.33 14.36
CA GLU A 94 11.39 12.38 15.17
C GLU A 94 10.59 11.08 15.37
N THR A 95 9.30 11.20 15.56
CA THR A 95 8.38 10.05 15.68
C THR A 95 8.31 9.25 14.40
N VAL A 96 8.22 9.90 13.23
CA VAL A 96 8.25 9.22 11.92
C VAL A 96 9.58 8.49 11.74
N ILE A 97 10.71 9.17 11.93
CA ILE A 97 12.03 8.55 11.77
C ILE A 97 12.18 7.34 12.70
N ALA A 98 11.84 7.47 13.98
CA ALA A 98 11.95 6.37 14.94
C ALA A 98 11.06 5.19 14.55
N GLY A 99 9.78 5.45 14.22
CA GLY A 99 8.83 4.40 13.82
C GLY A 99 9.27 3.66 12.58
N VAL A 100 9.66 4.38 11.52
CA VAL A 100 10.13 3.77 10.26
C VAL A 100 11.43 2.97 10.47
N CYS A 101 12.38 3.46 11.27
CA CYS A 101 13.60 2.73 11.57
C CYS A 101 13.34 1.44 12.37
N GLU A 102 12.48 1.50 13.40
CA GLU A 102 12.12 0.32 14.21
C GLU A 102 11.38 -0.72 13.36
N MET A 103 10.41 -0.29 12.55
CA MET A 103 9.66 -1.13 11.62
C MET A 103 10.60 -1.78 10.59
N ALA A 104 11.51 -1.02 9.98
CA ALA A 104 12.45 -1.51 8.99
C ALA A 104 13.43 -2.55 9.59
N GLU A 105 13.84 -2.37 10.83
CA GLU A 105 14.67 -3.35 11.54
C GLU A 105 13.92 -4.65 11.82
N LEU A 106 12.63 -4.58 12.24
CA LEU A 106 11.80 -5.78 12.41
C LEU A 106 11.56 -6.49 11.07
N THR A 107 11.26 -5.74 10.01
CA THR A 107 11.15 -6.28 8.65
C THR A 107 12.42 -7.00 8.22
N ARG A 108 13.59 -6.42 8.49
CA ARG A 108 14.90 -7.06 8.24
C ARG A 108 15.05 -8.35 9.01
N LEU A 109 14.61 -8.40 10.27
CA LEU A 109 14.67 -9.60 11.12
C LEU A 109 13.72 -10.71 10.65
N MET A 110 12.57 -10.36 10.05
CA MET A 110 11.68 -11.33 9.39
C MET A 110 12.37 -12.01 8.20
N GLY A 111 13.29 -11.35 7.53
CA GLY A 111 14.20 -11.94 6.55
C GLY A 111 13.51 -12.44 5.28
N ALA A 112 12.40 -11.83 4.87
CA ALA A 112 11.67 -12.21 3.67
C ALA A 112 12.51 -11.99 2.40
N ASP A 113 12.42 -12.92 1.43
CA ASP A 113 13.13 -12.82 0.15
C ASP A 113 12.51 -11.77 -0.78
N PHE A 114 11.20 -11.55 -0.64
CA PHE A 114 10.40 -10.57 -1.37
C PHE A 114 9.55 -9.78 -0.40
N ILE A 115 9.56 -8.45 -0.50
CA ILE A 115 8.82 -7.57 0.41
C ILE A 115 8.02 -6.57 -0.42
N MET A 116 6.73 -6.46 -0.14
CA MET A 116 5.80 -5.54 -0.79
C MET A 116 5.30 -4.55 0.27
N MET A 117 5.68 -3.27 0.13
CA MET A 117 5.25 -2.22 1.05
C MET A 117 4.29 -1.27 0.37
N GLN A 118 3.34 -0.73 1.13
CA GLN A 118 2.37 0.26 0.70
C GLN A 118 2.48 1.50 1.60
N GLU A 119 2.00 2.64 1.10
CA GLU A 119 2.03 3.95 1.78
C GLU A 119 3.42 4.42 2.19
N VAL A 120 4.42 4.18 1.36
CA VAL A 120 5.80 4.66 1.60
C VAL A 120 5.94 6.09 1.08
N ASP A 121 6.03 7.06 1.98
CA ASP A 121 6.25 8.46 1.62
C ASP A 121 7.72 8.70 1.24
N ILE A 122 7.94 9.38 0.11
CA ILE A 122 9.27 9.88 -0.28
C ILE A 122 9.44 11.38 0.00
N ASP A 123 8.32 12.11 0.01
CA ASP A 123 8.23 13.50 0.45
C ASP A 123 6.78 13.82 0.77
N GLY A 124 6.49 14.28 1.99
CA GLY A 124 5.14 14.58 2.40
C GLY A 124 5.06 15.54 3.58
N THR A 125 4.13 16.50 3.50
CA THR A 125 3.81 17.34 4.65
C THR A 125 3.33 16.48 5.82
N ARG A 126 2.54 15.44 5.52
CA ARG A 126 1.95 14.52 6.51
C ARG A 126 2.99 13.70 7.27
N SER A 127 4.13 13.41 6.64
CA SER A 127 5.28 12.68 7.20
C SER A 127 6.48 13.59 7.52
N HIS A 128 6.26 14.92 7.66
CA HIS A 128 7.28 15.93 7.96
C HIS A 128 8.48 15.92 7.01
N HIS A 129 8.23 15.66 5.72
CA HIS A 129 9.25 15.58 4.67
C HIS A 129 10.36 14.55 4.96
N VAL A 130 9.98 13.44 5.60
CA VAL A 130 10.86 12.29 5.77
C VAL A 130 10.81 11.44 4.50
N ASN A 131 11.96 11.11 3.94
CA ASN A 131 12.06 10.09 2.89
C ASN A 131 12.12 8.71 3.57
N GLU A 132 10.98 8.05 3.69
CA GLU A 132 10.86 6.76 4.36
C GLU A 132 11.56 5.66 3.60
N LEU A 133 11.54 5.70 2.26
CA LEU A 133 12.25 4.75 1.41
C LEU A 133 13.77 4.80 1.65
N GLU A 134 14.35 5.99 1.81
CA GLU A 134 15.77 6.11 2.15
C GLU A 134 16.09 5.55 3.53
N LEU A 135 15.20 5.72 4.52
CA LEU A 135 15.37 5.13 5.85
C LEU A 135 15.28 3.60 5.78
N ILE A 136 14.27 3.05 5.14
CA ILE A 136 14.07 1.61 4.96
C ILE A 136 15.30 1.00 4.28
N ASN A 137 15.83 1.65 3.26
CA ASN A 137 17.04 1.22 2.53
C ASN A 137 18.31 1.20 3.39
N GLN A 138 18.32 1.82 4.57
CA GLN A 138 19.46 1.72 5.50
C GLN A 138 19.48 0.37 6.25
N PHE A 139 18.34 -0.26 6.40
CA PHE A 139 18.16 -1.54 7.13
C PHE A 139 18.06 -2.73 6.18
N ILE A 140 17.26 -2.66 5.14
CA ILE A 140 17.03 -3.72 4.16
C ILE A 140 18.11 -3.63 3.09
N LYS A 141 19.25 -4.31 3.27
CA LYS A 141 20.42 -4.27 2.40
C LYS A 141 20.49 -5.45 1.44
N GLY A 142 21.05 -5.22 0.25
CA GLY A 142 21.32 -6.25 -0.75
C GLY A 142 20.11 -6.66 -1.58
N TYR A 143 19.06 -5.86 -1.59
CA TYR A 143 17.88 -6.06 -2.40
C TYR A 143 17.88 -5.17 -3.63
N TYR A 144 17.31 -5.68 -4.73
CA TYR A 144 16.75 -4.85 -5.77
C TYR A 144 15.45 -4.27 -5.27
N TYR A 145 15.11 -3.05 -5.64
CA TYR A 145 13.82 -2.47 -5.29
C TYR A 145 13.25 -1.61 -6.43
N VAL A 146 11.94 -1.48 -6.40
CA VAL A 146 11.15 -0.73 -7.39
C VAL A 146 10.14 0.12 -6.63
N PHE A 147 10.09 1.43 -6.96
CA PHE A 147 9.10 2.36 -6.40
C PHE A 147 8.03 2.69 -7.45
N ALA A 148 6.76 2.49 -7.10
CA ALA A 148 5.61 2.82 -7.93
C ALA A 148 4.77 3.89 -7.25
N GLN A 149 4.93 5.15 -7.66
CA GLN A 149 4.15 6.26 -7.12
C GLN A 149 2.65 6.04 -7.36
N ASN A 150 1.85 6.11 -6.29
CA ASN A 150 0.40 6.01 -6.31
C ASN A 150 -0.31 7.18 -5.64
N TYR A 151 0.44 8.15 -5.16
CA TYR A 151 -0.07 9.39 -4.59
C TYR A 151 0.87 10.55 -4.91
N ASP A 152 0.30 11.63 -5.47
CA ASP A 152 0.95 12.90 -5.68
C ASP A 152 -0.12 13.98 -5.54
N SER A 153 -0.23 14.55 -4.34
CA SER A 153 -1.29 15.50 -4.05
C SER A 153 -0.84 16.95 -4.18
N PRO A 154 -1.71 17.85 -4.67
CA PRO A 154 -1.51 19.27 -4.44
C PRO A 154 -1.53 19.56 -2.95
N PHE A 155 -1.17 20.79 -2.54
CA PHE A 155 -1.25 21.18 -1.14
C PHE A 155 -2.72 21.23 -0.68
N LEU A 156 -3.10 20.28 0.19
CA LEU A 156 -4.44 20.14 0.74
C LEU A 156 -4.57 20.94 2.04
N PHE A 157 -5.37 22.02 2.01
CA PHE A 157 -5.55 22.95 3.14
C PHE A 157 -6.45 22.43 4.25
N PHE A 158 -6.98 21.25 4.13
CA PHE A 158 -7.85 20.66 5.16
C PHE A 158 -7.13 19.59 5.97
N PRO A 159 -7.30 19.56 7.28
CA PRO A 159 -7.95 20.53 8.18
C PRO A 159 -7.21 21.87 8.25
N PRO A 160 -7.89 23.02 8.42
CA PRO A 160 -7.22 24.33 8.31
C PRO A 160 -6.23 24.65 9.43
N TRP A 161 -6.31 23.95 10.56
CA TRP A 161 -5.39 24.11 11.70
C TRP A 161 -4.17 23.18 11.62
N GLU A 162 -4.23 22.14 10.81
CA GLU A 162 -3.16 21.18 10.57
C GLU A 162 -3.35 20.64 9.14
N PRO A 163 -2.97 21.40 8.10
CA PRO A 163 -3.19 21.00 6.72
C PRO A 163 -2.51 19.67 6.39
N HIS A 164 -3.23 18.75 5.74
CA HIS A 164 -2.64 17.49 5.25
C HIS A 164 -1.49 17.72 4.26
N GLY A 165 -1.50 18.86 3.59
CA GLY A 165 -0.41 19.38 2.76
C GLY A 165 -0.25 18.66 1.43
N ALA A 166 0.95 18.75 0.86
CA ALA A 166 1.34 18.07 -0.36
C ALA A 166 2.15 16.82 -0.02
N ASN A 167 1.85 15.69 -0.69
CA ASN A 167 2.44 14.41 -0.34
C ASN A 167 2.74 13.60 -1.60
N THR A 168 3.91 12.98 -1.64
CA THR A 168 4.32 12.02 -2.67
C THR A 168 4.62 10.68 -2.02
N SER A 169 3.85 9.66 -2.38
CA SER A 169 3.87 8.34 -1.77
C SER A 169 3.71 7.23 -2.81
N GLY A 170 4.05 5.99 -2.44
CA GLY A 170 3.96 4.89 -3.38
C GLY A 170 4.02 3.50 -2.75
N LEU A 171 4.08 2.54 -3.66
CA LEU A 171 4.32 1.14 -3.39
C LEU A 171 5.80 0.84 -3.58
N VAL A 172 6.39 0.03 -2.71
CA VAL A 172 7.77 -0.43 -2.88
C VAL A 172 7.79 -1.95 -2.90
N THR A 173 8.46 -2.52 -3.90
CA THR A 173 8.69 -3.96 -3.96
C THR A 173 10.18 -4.22 -3.90
N PHE A 174 10.62 -4.95 -2.86
CA PHE A 174 12.00 -5.42 -2.70
C PHE A 174 12.13 -6.87 -3.14
N SER A 175 13.22 -7.20 -3.78
CA SER A 175 13.57 -8.55 -4.22
C SER A 175 15.04 -8.87 -3.97
N ARG A 176 15.33 -10.02 -3.38
CA ARG A 176 16.72 -10.53 -3.30
C ARG A 176 17.21 -11.03 -4.65
N ALA A 177 16.29 -11.48 -5.51
CA ALA A 177 16.59 -11.91 -6.87
C ALA A 177 16.63 -10.70 -7.83
N ASN A 178 17.42 -10.85 -8.90
CA ASN A 178 17.47 -9.87 -9.96
C ASN A 178 16.09 -9.66 -10.61
N VAL A 179 15.74 -8.41 -10.83
CA VAL A 179 14.51 -7.98 -11.50
C VAL A 179 14.83 -7.67 -12.96
N THR A 180 14.08 -8.25 -13.88
CA THR A 180 14.33 -8.11 -15.34
C THR A 180 13.32 -7.23 -16.03
N ASP A 181 12.11 -7.11 -15.51
CA ASP A 181 11.06 -6.24 -16.06
C ASP A 181 10.15 -5.72 -14.97
N THR A 182 9.59 -4.54 -15.20
CA THR A 182 8.74 -3.84 -14.23
C THR A 182 7.63 -3.09 -14.92
N MET A 183 6.47 -2.99 -14.27
CA MET A 183 5.36 -2.21 -14.80
C MET A 183 4.53 -1.59 -13.69
N ARG A 184 4.23 -0.29 -13.81
CA ARG A 184 3.18 0.36 -13.05
C ARG A 184 1.87 0.35 -13.85
N ARG A 185 0.79 -0.11 -13.24
CA ARG A 185 -0.53 -0.10 -13.84
C ARG A 185 -1.43 0.89 -13.10
N SER A 186 -1.96 1.87 -13.85
CA SER A 186 -2.89 2.86 -13.30
C SER A 186 -4.27 2.25 -13.13
N LEU A 187 -4.72 2.11 -11.88
CA LEU A 187 -6.03 1.58 -11.56
C LEU A 187 -7.15 2.59 -11.90
N PRO A 188 -8.36 2.13 -12.22
CA PRO A 188 -9.54 3.00 -12.27
C PRO A 188 -9.76 3.74 -10.95
N ILE A 189 -10.11 5.01 -11.01
CA ILE A 189 -10.48 5.86 -9.88
C ILE A 189 -11.81 6.54 -10.13
N SER A 190 -12.38 7.18 -9.10
CA SER A 190 -13.60 7.96 -9.24
C SER A 190 -13.41 9.12 -10.25
N GLU A 191 -14.38 9.33 -11.12
CA GLU A 191 -14.43 10.51 -12.01
C GLU A 191 -15.00 11.76 -11.34
N SER A 192 -15.37 11.67 -10.06
CA SER A 192 -15.88 12.80 -9.27
C SER A 192 -14.78 13.82 -8.95
N LEU A 193 -15.16 14.94 -8.33
CA LEU A 193 -14.19 15.94 -7.87
C LEU A 193 -13.25 15.42 -6.80
N SER A 194 -13.56 14.30 -6.15
CA SER A 194 -12.67 13.67 -5.16
C SER A 194 -11.33 13.24 -5.77
N LYS A 195 -11.27 12.93 -7.07
CA LYS A 195 -10.03 12.57 -7.78
C LYS A 195 -8.90 13.59 -7.64
N PHE A 196 -9.21 14.85 -7.39
CA PHE A 196 -8.19 15.89 -7.25
C PHE A 196 -7.49 15.90 -5.88
N VAL A 197 -8.01 15.12 -4.93
CA VAL A 197 -7.52 15.07 -3.54
C VAL A 197 -7.32 13.65 -3.03
N ASP A 198 -7.68 12.64 -3.83
CA ASP A 198 -7.54 11.21 -3.52
C ASP A 198 -6.28 10.64 -4.21
N LEU A 199 -5.92 9.41 -3.85
CA LEU A 199 -4.78 8.69 -4.42
C LEU A 199 -5.00 8.35 -5.89
N ASP A 200 -3.92 8.40 -6.68
CA ASP A 200 -3.88 7.99 -8.08
C ASP A 200 -3.82 6.47 -8.28
N ARG A 201 -4.16 5.73 -7.28
CA ARG A 201 -4.18 4.26 -7.19
C ARG A 201 -3.50 3.52 -8.35
N CYS A 202 -2.58 2.65 -8.01
CA CYS A 202 -1.92 1.76 -8.96
C CYS A 202 -1.59 0.42 -8.30
N TYR A 203 -1.15 -0.53 -9.10
CA TYR A 203 -0.34 -1.65 -8.66
C TYR A 203 0.97 -1.69 -9.46
N SER A 204 1.98 -2.31 -8.88
CA SER A 204 3.23 -2.61 -9.59
C SER A 204 3.33 -4.09 -9.90
N ILE A 205 3.97 -4.40 -11.02
CA ILE A 205 4.35 -5.76 -11.41
C ILE A 205 5.87 -5.79 -11.48
N VAL A 206 6.47 -6.74 -10.78
CA VAL A 206 7.92 -6.99 -10.81
C VAL A 206 8.14 -8.42 -11.31
N ARG A 207 8.97 -8.58 -12.36
CA ARG A 207 9.23 -9.86 -13.01
C ARG A 207 10.63 -10.34 -12.68
N ILE A 208 10.71 -11.56 -12.20
CA ILE A 208 11.92 -12.22 -11.72
C ILE A 208 12.11 -13.51 -12.49
N PRO A 209 13.25 -13.71 -13.17
CA PRO A 209 13.50 -14.93 -13.94
C PRO A 209 13.59 -16.17 -13.03
N VAL A 210 12.95 -17.24 -13.45
CA VAL A 210 13.03 -18.57 -12.84
C VAL A 210 13.90 -19.46 -13.69
N GLU A 211 14.71 -20.35 -13.09
CA GLU A 211 15.68 -21.20 -13.80
C GLU A 211 15.06 -22.11 -14.89
N ASN A 212 13.75 -22.38 -14.80
CA ASN A 212 13.02 -23.15 -15.82
C ASN A 212 12.59 -22.32 -17.04
N GLY A 213 13.03 -21.06 -17.15
CA GLY A 213 12.73 -20.16 -18.27
C GLY A 213 11.36 -19.47 -18.17
N LYS A 214 10.69 -19.57 -17.02
CA LYS A 214 9.48 -18.82 -16.67
C LYS A 214 9.84 -17.64 -15.78
N GLU A 215 8.83 -16.87 -15.37
CA GLU A 215 8.98 -15.74 -14.48
C GLU A 215 8.14 -15.91 -13.21
N LEU A 216 8.65 -15.42 -12.10
CA LEU A 216 7.88 -15.10 -10.91
C LEU A 216 7.41 -13.66 -11.04
N CYS A 217 6.11 -13.46 -11.15
CA CYS A 217 5.46 -12.15 -11.28
C CYS A 217 4.89 -11.73 -9.92
N LEU A 218 5.49 -10.71 -9.31
CA LEU A 218 5.04 -10.13 -8.05
C LEU A 218 4.18 -8.91 -8.33
N TYR A 219 2.93 -8.94 -7.88
CA TYR A 219 1.96 -7.86 -7.96
C TYR A 219 1.83 -7.22 -6.59
N ASN A 220 2.28 -5.97 -6.43
CA ASN A 220 2.11 -5.21 -5.20
C ASN A 220 0.91 -4.28 -5.38
N VAL A 221 -0.13 -4.48 -4.56
CA VAL A 221 -1.41 -3.77 -4.69
C VAL A 221 -1.71 -2.89 -3.48
N HIS A 222 -2.40 -1.78 -3.73
CA HIS A 222 -3.08 -0.99 -2.72
C HIS A 222 -4.38 -0.47 -3.34
N LEU A 223 -5.49 -1.19 -3.08
CA LEU A 223 -6.78 -0.92 -3.69
C LEU A 223 -7.51 0.24 -2.98
N THR A 224 -8.63 0.69 -3.55
CA THR A 224 -9.37 1.84 -3.02
C THR A 224 -10.07 1.53 -1.71
N ALA A 225 -9.76 2.33 -0.67
CA ALA A 225 -10.45 2.33 0.63
C ALA A 225 -11.68 3.24 0.60
N TYR A 226 -11.48 4.52 0.29
CA TYR A 226 -12.49 5.58 0.37
C TYR A 226 -13.02 5.97 -1.01
N GLY A 227 -14.23 6.54 -1.05
CA GLY A 227 -14.75 7.25 -2.23
C GLY A 227 -15.01 6.40 -3.47
N GLY A 228 -14.61 5.13 -3.46
CA GLY A 228 -14.89 4.20 -4.55
C GLY A 228 -16.34 3.73 -4.48
N ASN A 229 -17.09 3.88 -5.58
CA ASN A 229 -18.31 3.13 -5.74
C ASN A 229 -17.99 1.68 -6.15
N ASP A 230 -18.99 0.80 -6.13
CA ASP A 230 -18.82 -0.61 -6.52
C ASP A 230 -18.24 -0.80 -7.91
N GLU A 231 -18.50 0.14 -8.84
CA GLU A 231 -17.97 0.08 -10.21
C GLU A 231 -16.45 0.29 -10.23
N VAL A 232 -15.93 1.24 -9.42
CA VAL A 232 -14.49 1.49 -9.30
C VAL A 232 -13.80 0.27 -8.70
N ARG A 233 -14.30 -0.27 -7.58
CA ARG A 233 -13.73 -1.48 -6.94
C ARG A 233 -13.73 -2.69 -7.88
N LYS A 234 -14.86 -2.97 -8.53
CA LYS A 234 -14.96 -4.05 -9.53
C LYS A 234 -14.04 -3.82 -10.73
N GLY A 235 -13.93 -2.58 -11.20
CA GLY A 235 -13.01 -2.20 -12.27
C GLY A 235 -11.54 -2.44 -11.91
N GLN A 236 -11.15 -2.13 -10.67
CA GLN A 236 -9.79 -2.36 -10.16
C GLN A 236 -9.47 -3.86 -10.11
N LEU A 237 -10.34 -4.67 -9.52
CA LEU A 237 -10.17 -6.12 -9.46
C LEU A 237 -10.16 -6.75 -10.86
N SER A 238 -11.08 -6.36 -11.75
CA SER A 238 -11.13 -6.87 -13.12
C SER A 238 -9.83 -6.60 -13.89
N MET A 239 -9.26 -5.39 -13.74
CA MET A 239 -8.00 -5.04 -14.39
C MET A 239 -6.84 -5.86 -13.84
N LEU A 240 -6.74 -5.99 -12.51
CA LEU A 240 -5.74 -6.79 -11.82
C LEU A 240 -5.82 -8.25 -12.25
N TYR A 241 -7.00 -8.84 -12.22
CA TYR A 241 -7.21 -10.24 -12.60
C TYR A 241 -6.86 -10.53 -14.06
N ASN A 242 -7.19 -9.64 -15.00
CA ASN A 242 -6.83 -9.79 -16.41
C ASN A 242 -5.31 -9.84 -16.61
N ASP A 243 -4.55 -9.03 -15.90
CA ASP A 243 -3.08 -9.05 -15.99
C ASP A 243 -2.51 -10.32 -15.33
N MET A 244 -2.99 -10.69 -14.14
CA MET A 244 -2.60 -11.91 -13.43
C MET A 244 -2.87 -13.16 -14.27
N GLU A 245 -4.08 -13.28 -14.89
CA GLU A 245 -4.42 -14.37 -15.79
C GLU A 245 -3.52 -14.42 -17.03
N THR A 246 -3.16 -13.26 -17.58
CA THR A 246 -2.26 -13.18 -18.74
C THR A 246 -0.90 -13.79 -18.43
N ASP A 247 -0.34 -13.46 -17.27
CA ASP A 247 0.92 -14.02 -16.81
C ASP A 247 0.82 -15.51 -16.50
N TYR A 248 -0.24 -15.94 -15.82
CA TYR A 248 -0.46 -17.35 -15.50
C TYR A 248 -0.65 -18.20 -16.76
N LYS A 249 -1.44 -17.73 -17.75
CA LYS A 249 -1.64 -18.40 -19.05
C LYS A 249 -0.35 -18.50 -19.88
N ALA A 250 0.61 -17.59 -19.68
CA ALA A 250 1.97 -17.70 -20.24
C ALA A 250 2.82 -18.76 -19.53
N GLY A 251 2.33 -19.35 -18.44
CA GLY A 251 3.00 -20.35 -17.62
C GLY A 251 3.90 -19.77 -16.55
N ASN A 252 3.77 -18.47 -16.27
CA ASN A 252 4.48 -17.78 -15.20
C ASN A 252 3.85 -18.11 -13.83
N TYR A 253 4.59 -17.82 -12.78
CA TYR A 253 4.15 -17.92 -11.39
C TYR A 253 3.66 -16.57 -10.93
N VAL A 254 2.46 -16.49 -10.38
CA VAL A 254 1.87 -15.21 -9.98
C VAL A 254 1.64 -15.19 -8.48
N ILE A 255 2.16 -14.15 -7.84
CA ILE A 255 1.91 -13.80 -6.44
C ILE A 255 1.45 -12.35 -6.40
N CYS A 256 0.24 -12.11 -5.93
CA CYS A 256 -0.31 -10.79 -5.70
C CYS A 256 -0.41 -10.59 -4.19
N GLY A 257 0.30 -9.60 -3.65
CA GLY A 257 0.28 -9.25 -2.24
C GLY A 257 0.04 -7.75 -2.04
N GLY A 258 -0.51 -7.37 -0.92
CA GLY A 258 -0.74 -5.97 -0.60
C GLY A 258 -1.92 -5.74 0.32
N ASP A 259 -2.30 -4.46 0.40
CA ASP A 259 -3.52 -3.99 1.02
C ASP A 259 -4.65 -3.98 -0.02
N PHE A 260 -5.59 -4.93 0.13
CA PHE A 260 -6.74 -5.05 -0.77
C PHE A 260 -7.88 -4.10 -0.39
N ASN A 261 -7.83 -3.46 0.78
CA ASN A 261 -8.92 -2.63 1.32
C ASN A 261 -10.29 -3.33 1.30
N HIS A 262 -10.27 -4.65 1.44
CA HIS A 262 -11.44 -5.52 1.56
C HIS A 262 -11.18 -6.53 2.67
N ASN A 263 -12.20 -6.85 3.44
CA ASN A 263 -12.08 -7.93 4.43
C ASN A 263 -11.81 -9.27 3.72
N LEU A 264 -10.63 -9.82 3.93
CA LEU A 264 -10.19 -11.08 3.30
C LEU A 264 -10.69 -12.33 4.03
N LYS A 265 -11.26 -12.20 5.24
CA LYS A 265 -11.87 -13.32 5.96
C LYS A 265 -13.22 -13.68 5.34
N GLU A 266 -13.57 -14.96 5.36
CA GLU A 266 -14.86 -15.46 4.84
C GLU A 266 -16.02 -15.17 5.77
N GLU A 267 -15.76 -15.01 7.06
CA GLU A 267 -16.78 -14.80 8.06
C GLU A 267 -17.39 -13.40 7.93
N GLU A 268 -18.72 -13.35 7.83
CA GLU A 268 -19.47 -12.11 7.89
C GLU A 268 -19.44 -11.55 9.31
N ASP A 269 -18.96 -10.33 9.48
CA ASP A 269 -19.04 -9.59 10.72
C ASP A 269 -20.25 -8.66 10.69
N GLU A 270 -21.29 -8.99 11.43
CA GLU A 270 -22.52 -8.18 11.52
C GLU A 270 -22.26 -6.76 12.09
N ASN A 271 -21.13 -6.55 12.73
CA ASN A 271 -20.73 -5.26 13.30
C ASN A 271 -19.69 -4.53 12.41
N ALA A 272 -19.38 -5.06 11.24
CA ALA A 272 -18.41 -4.45 10.34
C ALA A 272 -18.83 -3.02 9.96
N PRO A 273 -17.94 -2.05 10.08
CA PRO A 273 -18.20 -0.71 9.55
C PRO A 273 -18.30 -0.73 8.03
N GLU A 274 -18.98 0.26 7.44
CA GLU A 274 -19.22 0.33 6.00
C GLU A 274 -17.95 0.29 5.15
N TRP A 275 -16.78 0.66 5.68
CA TRP A 275 -15.51 0.62 4.96
C TRP A 275 -14.85 -0.77 4.89
N ALA A 276 -15.24 -1.71 5.77
CA ALA A 276 -14.72 -3.08 5.80
C ALA A 276 -15.50 -4.00 4.84
N TYR A 277 -15.47 -3.68 3.55
CA TYR A 277 -16.16 -4.46 2.51
C TYR A 277 -15.62 -5.89 2.44
N PRO A 278 -16.48 -6.91 2.30
CA PRO A 278 -16.02 -8.27 2.06
C PRO A 278 -15.29 -8.38 0.71
N PHE A 279 -14.22 -9.16 0.68
CA PHE A 279 -13.53 -9.48 -0.57
C PHE A 279 -14.39 -10.45 -1.40
N PRO A 280 -14.66 -10.13 -2.69
CA PRO A 280 -15.53 -10.96 -3.53
C PRO A 280 -14.78 -12.21 -4.03
N ARG A 281 -14.54 -13.19 -3.15
CA ARG A 281 -13.75 -14.40 -3.41
C ARG A 281 -14.24 -15.19 -4.61
N GLU A 282 -15.56 -15.18 -4.88
CA GLU A 282 -16.20 -15.83 -6.02
C GLU A 282 -15.81 -15.21 -7.38
N THR A 283 -15.21 -14.03 -7.37
CA THR A 283 -14.72 -13.36 -8.59
C THR A 283 -13.28 -13.68 -8.93
N LEU A 284 -12.57 -14.42 -8.06
CA LEU A 284 -11.20 -14.86 -8.36
C LEU A 284 -11.18 -15.67 -9.66
N PRO A 285 -10.22 -15.40 -10.55
CA PRO A 285 -10.10 -16.16 -11.81
C PRO A 285 -9.77 -17.63 -11.54
N GLU A 286 -10.14 -18.48 -12.48
CA GLU A 286 -9.73 -19.89 -12.46
C GLU A 286 -8.19 -20.01 -12.39
N GLY A 287 -7.71 -20.86 -11.51
CA GLY A 287 -6.28 -21.02 -11.26
C GLY A 287 -5.68 -20.04 -10.24
N PHE A 288 -6.52 -19.26 -9.53
CA PHE A 288 -6.09 -18.39 -8.45
C PHE A 288 -6.87 -18.64 -7.16
N ARG A 289 -6.23 -18.41 -6.04
CA ARG A 289 -6.81 -18.60 -4.72
C ARG A 289 -6.14 -17.71 -3.66
N MET A 290 -6.81 -17.52 -2.54
CA MET A 290 -6.21 -16.89 -1.39
C MET A 290 -5.11 -17.78 -0.81
N ALA A 291 -3.95 -17.22 -0.55
CA ALA A 291 -2.79 -17.97 -0.05
C ALA A 291 -3.05 -18.58 1.34
N VAL A 292 -3.84 -17.92 2.18
CA VAL A 292 -4.19 -18.42 3.52
C VAL A 292 -4.95 -19.74 3.47
N ASP A 293 -5.81 -19.95 2.48
CA ASP A 293 -6.64 -21.16 2.34
C ASP A 293 -5.79 -22.39 1.92
N GLU A 294 -4.63 -22.15 1.30
CA GLU A 294 -3.70 -23.17 0.82
C GLU A 294 -2.55 -23.47 1.77
N ALA A 295 -2.39 -22.66 2.81
CA ALA A 295 -1.28 -22.83 3.73
C ALA A 295 -1.36 -24.17 4.45
N LYS A 296 -0.30 -24.98 4.38
CA LYS A 296 -0.21 -26.23 5.14
C LYS A 296 -0.14 -25.98 6.64
N GLU A 297 0.50 -24.88 7.01
CA GLU A 297 0.59 -24.38 8.36
C GLU A 297 0.26 -22.89 8.37
N ALA A 298 -0.70 -22.49 9.18
CA ALA A 298 -1.08 -21.09 9.38
C ALA A 298 -0.87 -20.73 10.86
N ALA A 299 -0.28 -19.56 11.10
CA ALA A 299 -0.07 -19.05 12.44
C ALA A 299 -0.67 -17.64 12.56
N ASP A 300 -1.30 -17.40 13.69
CA ASP A 300 -1.90 -16.12 14.08
C ASP A 300 -2.85 -15.51 13.02
N VAL A 301 -3.46 -16.37 12.18
CA VAL A 301 -4.41 -15.94 11.13
C VAL A 301 -5.70 -15.34 11.72
N ASP A 302 -5.96 -15.57 13.00
CA ASP A 302 -7.03 -14.91 13.74
C ASP A 302 -6.70 -13.45 14.05
N HIS A 303 -5.40 -13.10 14.14
CA HIS A 303 -4.97 -11.71 14.24
C HIS A 303 -5.37 -10.94 12.98
N ASN A 304 -6.07 -9.84 13.17
CA ASN A 304 -6.45 -8.97 12.07
C ASN A 304 -5.30 -8.04 11.68
N THR A 305 -5.14 -7.80 10.39
CA THR A 305 -3.97 -7.06 9.88
C THR A 305 -4.13 -5.55 9.92
N CYS A 306 -5.36 -5.03 10.07
CA CYS A 306 -5.65 -3.59 10.10
C CYS A 306 -6.58 -3.24 11.26
N ARG A 307 -6.31 -2.08 11.89
CA ARG A 307 -7.16 -1.47 12.91
C ARG A 307 -7.87 -0.23 12.38
N SER A 308 -9.02 0.09 12.96
CA SER A 308 -9.65 1.41 12.76
C SER A 308 -8.74 2.52 13.31
N ALA A 309 -8.54 3.58 12.52
CA ALA A 309 -7.80 4.77 12.92
C ALA A 309 -8.71 5.92 13.39
N GLN A 310 -9.98 5.65 13.70
CA GLN A 310 -10.92 6.64 14.24
C GLN A 310 -10.50 7.13 15.63
N THR A 311 -9.93 6.23 16.43
CA THR A 311 -9.41 6.51 17.77
C THR A 311 -8.01 5.94 17.91
N PRO A 312 -7.20 6.38 18.90
CA PRO A 312 -6.03 5.63 19.34
C PRO A 312 -6.35 4.15 19.56
N TYR A 313 -5.37 3.29 19.33
CA TYR A 313 -5.56 1.85 19.50
C TYR A 313 -5.77 1.48 20.97
N GLU A 314 -6.77 0.66 21.23
CA GLU A 314 -7.03 0.06 22.53
C GLU A 314 -7.40 -1.42 22.29
N GLU A 315 -6.53 -2.31 22.79
CA GLU A 315 -6.71 -3.75 22.64
C GLU A 315 -8.06 -4.22 23.15
N GLY A 316 -8.74 -5.04 22.36
CA GLY A 316 -10.08 -5.57 22.69
C GLY A 316 -11.24 -4.57 22.54
N THR A 317 -10.96 -3.30 22.21
CA THR A 317 -11.98 -2.25 22.02
C THR A 317 -11.99 -1.72 20.60
N THR A 318 -10.81 -1.44 20.03
CA THR A 318 -10.67 -0.91 18.66
C THR A 318 -11.09 -1.97 17.64
N TYR A 319 -11.95 -1.60 16.69
CA TYR A 319 -12.32 -2.50 15.60
C TYR A 319 -11.10 -2.86 14.74
N THR A 320 -10.97 -4.13 14.44
CA THR A 320 -9.87 -4.65 13.59
C THR A 320 -10.44 -5.56 12.50
N VAL A 321 -9.74 -5.64 11.36
CA VAL A 321 -10.15 -6.42 10.18
C VAL A 321 -8.91 -6.89 9.40
N THR A 322 -8.99 -7.96 8.64
CA THR A 322 -7.89 -8.43 7.80
C THR A 322 -8.04 -7.87 6.39
N LEU A 323 -7.21 -6.87 6.02
CA LEU A 323 -7.20 -6.22 4.71
C LEU A 323 -5.98 -6.62 3.86
N ASP A 324 -4.93 -7.13 4.51
CA ASP A 324 -3.66 -7.47 3.89
C ASP A 324 -3.52 -8.98 3.72
N GLY A 325 -2.91 -9.40 2.62
CA GLY A 325 -2.72 -10.80 2.34
C GLY A 325 -2.15 -11.09 0.96
N PHE A 326 -2.34 -12.34 0.49
CA PHE A 326 -1.82 -12.78 -0.79
C PHE A 326 -2.85 -13.60 -1.58
N ILE A 327 -2.85 -13.39 -2.89
CA ILE A 327 -3.48 -14.25 -3.90
C ILE A 327 -2.35 -14.94 -4.67
N VAL A 328 -2.46 -16.23 -4.90
CA VAL A 328 -1.45 -17.02 -5.61
C VAL A 328 -2.05 -17.84 -6.74
N SER A 329 -1.27 -18.07 -7.78
CA SER A 329 -1.65 -18.99 -8.87
C SER A 329 -1.43 -20.46 -8.48
N ASP A 330 -2.13 -21.38 -9.15
CA ASP A 330 -2.12 -22.82 -8.85
C ASP A 330 -0.75 -23.50 -8.91
N ASN A 331 0.18 -22.94 -9.68
CA ASN A 331 1.57 -23.41 -9.78
C ASN A 331 2.48 -22.89 -8.65
N VAL A 332 1.94 -22.16 -7.69
CA VAL A 332 2.59 -21.76 -6.43
C VAL A 332 2.01 -22.60 -5.30
N THR A 333 2.82 -23.20 -4.44
CA THR A 333 2.36 -23.90 -3.23
C THR A 333 2.70 -23.08 -2.01
N VAL A 334 1.74 -22.82 -1.15
CA VAL A 334 1.95 -22.13 0.12
C VAL A 334 2.21 -23.17 1.22
N ASN A 335 3.33 -23.05 1.91
CA ASN A 335 3.72 -23.96 2.98
C ASN A 335 3.37 -23.40 4.36
N TYR A 336 3.64 -22.11 4.58
CA TYR A 336 3.39 -21.43 5.84
C TYR A 336 2.79 -20.04 5.57
N TYR A 337 1.90 -19.59 6.44
CA TYR A 337 1.26 -18.28 6.39
C TYR A 337 1.16 -17.69 7.79
N LEU A 338 1.42 -16.40 7.93
CA LEU A 338 1.48 -15.71 9.21
C LEU A 338 0.92 -14.30 9.08
N ASN A 339 -0.09 -13.96 9.90
CA ASN A 339 -0.39 -12.58 10.24
C ASN A 339 0.48 -12.23 11.46
N ALA A 340 1.49 -11.39 11.27
CA ALA A 340 2.42 -11.07 12.35
C ALA A 340 1.79 -10.04 13.28
N ASP A 341 1.59 -10.41 14.55
CA ASP A 341 1.07 -9.50 15.56
C ASP A 341 2.21 -8.61 16.11
N TRP A 342 2.27 -7.37 15.60
CA TRP A 342 3.14 -6.32 16.13
C TRP A 342 2.39 -5.32 17.03
N GLY A 343 1.08 -5.54 17.26
CA GLY A 343 0.23 -4.74 18.11
C GLY A 343 -0.03 -3.35 17.54
N TYR A 344 0.02 -3.19 16.21
CA TYR A 344 -0.17 -1.92 15.49
C TYR A 344 0.75 -0.79 16.00
N ARG A 345 2.00 -1.14 16.38
CA ARG A 345 2.94 -0.20 17.00
C ARG A 345 3.48 0.85 16.04
N PHE A 346 3.55 0.56 14.74
CA PHE A 346 4.24 1.39 13.76
C PHE A 346 3.32 1.87 12.64
N SER A 347 2.24 1.16 12.42
CA SER A 347 1.21 1.43 11.41
C SER A 347 -0.15 1.04 11.99
N ASP A 348 -1.23 1.45 11.36
CA ASP A 348 -2.56 0.88 11.57
C ASP A 348 -2.72 -0.50 10.93
N HIS A 349 -1.69 -0.96 10.22
CA HIS A 349 -1.57 -2.33 9.73
C HIS A 349 -0.45 -3.10 10.41
N ASP A 350 -0.60 -4.41 10.48
CA ASP A 350 0.43 -5.38 10.84
C ASP A 350 0.78 -6.26 9.63
N PRO A 351 2.04 -6.70 9.48
CA PRO A 351 2.47 -7.36 8.26
C PRO A 351 1.98 -8.79 8.13
N VAL A 352 1.87 -9.24 6.88
CA VAL A 352 1.58 -10.64 6.55
C VAL A 352 2.79 -11.25 5.85
N MET A 353 3.13 -12.48 6.23
CA MET A 353 4.21 -13.24 5.62
C MET A 353 3.73 -14.63 5.18
N MET A 354 4.25 -15.10 4.05
CA MET A 354 4.07 -16.49 3.62
C MET A 354 5.39 -17.12 3.18
N GLN A 355 5.50 -18.45 3.38
CA GLN A 355 6.52 -19.26 2.76
C GLN A 355 5.88 -20.08 1.62
N PHE A 356 6.51 -20.04 0.46
CA PHE A 356 6.00 -20.68 -0.75
C PHE A 356 7.09 -21.39 -1.53
N LEU A 357 6.67 -22.26 -2.46
CA LEU A 357 7.53 -22.83 -3.49
C LEU A 357 6.84 -22.78 -4.86
N LEU A 358 7.63 -22.74 -5.92
CA LEU A 358 7.19 -22.84 -7.31
C LEU A 358 7.20 -24.31 -7.74
N LYS A 359 6.10 -24.78 -8.38
CA LYS A 359 5.96 -26.17 -8.86
C LYS A 359 6.70 -26.43 -10.17
#